data_ba18384f9aed5e513d9d4d2ffb6a8689
#
_entry.id   ba18384f9aed5e513d9d4d2ffb6a8689
#
_cell.length_a   1.000
_cell.length_b   1.000
_cell.length_c   1.000
_cell.angle_alpha   90.00
_cell.angle_beta   90.00
_cell.angle_gamma   90.00
#
_symmetry.space_group_name_H-M   'P 1'
#
loop_
_entity.id
_entity.type
_entity.pdbx_description
1 polymer ?
#
loop_
_entity_poly.entity_id
_entity_poly.type
_entity_poly.pdbx_seq_one_letter_code
_entity_poly.pdbx_strand_id
1 'polypeptide(L)'
;MTLILAIIPVLLLIVLMAFFKMSGDKSSIISLIVTMLIALFGFAFSVDNLFYSFLYGALKAVSPILIIILMAIFSYNVLLKTEKMEIIKQQFTSISTDKSIQVLLLTWGFGGLLEAMAGFGTAVAIPAAILISLGFKPIFSATVSLIANSVATAFGAIGTPVLVLAKETNLDVLHLSTNVVLQLSVLMLSLIHI
;
A
#
# COMPACT_ATOMS: atom_id res chain seq x y z
N MET A 1 17.37 -19.75 -13.56
CA MET A 1 16.38 -19.56 -14.64
C MET A 1 14.98 -19.31 -14.08
N THR A 2 14.48 -20.10 -13.15
CA THR A 2 13.17 -19.95 -12.49
C THR A 2 12.97 -18.60 -11.80
N LEU A 3 13.97 -18.10 -11.05
CA LEU A 3 13.90 -16.79 -10.38
C LEU A 3 13.72 -15.64 -11.36
N ILE A 4 14.45 -15.66 -12.48
CA ILE A 4 14.35 -14.61 -13.51
C ILE A 4 12.94 -14.59 -14.10
N LEU A 5 12.39 -15.75 -14.44
CA LEU A 5 11.03 -15.86 -14.98
C LEU A 5 9.97 -15.36 -13.98
N ALA A 6 10.16 -15.61 -12.68
CA ALA A 6 9.23 -15.15 -11.65
C ALA A 6 9.24 -13.62 -11.43
N ILE A 7 10.37 -12.95 -11.70
CA ILE A 7 10.51 -11.50 -11.52
C ILE A 7 9.98 -10.71 -12.73
N ILE A 8 9.98 -11.31 -13.93
CA ILE A 8 9.56 -10.63 -15.18
C ILE A 8 8.20 -9.92 -15.05
N PRO A 9 7.12 -10.53 -14.53
CA PRO A 9 5.83 -9.87 -14.46
C PRO A 9 5.83 -8.60 -13.60
N VAL A 10 6.59 -8.61 -12.49
CA VAL A 10 6.70 -7.46 -11.58
C VAL A 10 7.49 -6.34 -12.26
N LEU A 11 8.62 -6.66 -12.89
CA LEU A 11 9.40 -5.68 -13.65
C LEU A 11 8.60 -5.12 -14.81
N LEU A 12 7.85 -5.96 -15.53
CA LEU A 12 6.98 -5.53 -16.61
C LEU A 12 5.93 -4.54 -16.12
N LEU A 13 5.27 -4.81 -15.00
CA LEU A 13 4.30 -3.88 -14.41
C LEU A 13 4.94 -2.51 -14.13
N ILE A 14 6.11 -2.50 -13.49
CA ILE A 14 6.84 -1.26 -13.19
C ILE A 14 7.21 -0.51 -14.49
N VAL A 15 7.73 -1.20 -15.49
CA VAL A 15 8.12 -0.60 -16.78
C VAL A 15 6.90 -0.01 -17.50
N LEU A 16 5.78 -0.74 -17.55
CA LEU A 16 4.55 -0.26 -18.19
C LEU A 16 4.00 1.01 -17.52
N MET A 17 4.03 1.06 -16.18
CA MET A 17 3.54 2.22 -15.44
C MET A 17 4.54 3.39 -15.46
N ALA A 18 5.82 3.15 -15.20
CA ALA A 18 6.82 4.20 -15.05
C ALA A 18 7.31 4.79 -16.38
N PHE A 19 7.60 3.93 -17.37
CA PHE A 19 8.17 4.37 -18.65
C PHE A 19 7.10 4.60 -19.72
N PHE A 20 6.17 3.67 -19.88
CA PHE A 20 5.09 3.81 -20.85
C PHE A 20 3.91 4.65 -20.35
N LYS A 21 3.93 5.07 -19.08
CA LYS A 21 2.88 5.89 -18.44
C LYS A 21 1.48 5.31 -18.64
N MET A 22 1.38 3.98 -18.73
CA MET A 22 0.11 3.29 -18.86
C MET A 22 -0.66 3.32 -17.54
N SER A 23 -1.98 3.33 -17.63
CA SER A 23 -2.84 3.24 -16.44
C SER A 23 -2.66 1.89 -15.72
N GLY A 24 -2.81 1.89 -14.39
CA GLY A 24 -2.56 0.70 -13.57
C GLY A 24 -3.42 -0.51 -13.95
N ASP A 25 -4.68 -0.28 -14.34
CA ASP A 25 -5.60 -1.32 -14.82
C ASP A 25 -5.06 -2.04 -16.06
N LYS A 26 -4.65 -1.29 -17.10
CA LYS A 26 -4.08 -1.86 -18.33
C LYS A 26 -2.76 -2.58 -18.07
N SER A 27 -1.88 -1.96 -17.29
CA SER A 27 -0.58 -2.55 -16.92
C SER A 27 -0.76 -3.86 -16.16
N SER A 28 -1.72 -3.92 -15.24
CA SER A 28 -2.02 -5.13 -14.46
C SER A 28 -2.58 -6.25 -15.32
N ILE A 29 -3.48 -5.94 -16.28
CA ILE A 29 -4.03 -6.94 -17.21
C ILE A 29 -2.92 -7.52 -18.09
N ILE A 30 -2.05 -6.67 -18.64
CA ILE A 30 -0.93 -7.13 -19.48
C ILE A 30 0.03 -8.01 -18.67
N SER A 31 0.41 -7.55 -17.45
CA SER A 31 1.29 -8.33 -16.57
C SER A 31 0.66 -9.66 -16.15
N LEU A 32 -0.66 -9.70 -15.92
CA LEU A 32 -1.38 -10.94 -15.63
C LEU A 32 -1.30 -11.92 -16.81
N ILE A 33 -1.57 -11.46 -18.04
CA ILE A 33 -1.49 -12.31 -19.23
C ILE A 33 -0.06 -12.87 -19.38
N VAL A 34 0.96 -12.04 -19.23
CA VAL A 34 2.36 -12.48 -19.29
C VAL A 34 2.68 -13.47 -18.18
N THR A 35 2.17 -13.27 -16.99
CA THR A 35 2.32 -14.22 -15.87
C THR A 35 1.72 -15.58 -16.21
N MET A 36 0.50 -15.59 -16.79
CA MET A 36 -0.15 -16.82 -17.21
C MET A 36 0.65 -17.56 -18.29
N LEU A 37 1.19 -16.83 -19.27
CA LEU A 37 2.04 -17.42 -20.32
C LEU A 37 3.34 -17.99 -19.73
N ILE A 38 4.00 -17.29 -18.82
CA ILE A 38 5.19 -17.77 -18.15
C ILE A 38 4.88 -19.01 -17.30
N ALA A 39 3.74 -19.07 -16.62
CA ALA A 39 3.32 -20.23 -15.86
C ALA A 39 3.14 -21.47 -16.76
N LEU A 40 2.48 -21.29 -17.90
CA LEU A 40 2.24 -22.40 -18.84
C LEU A 40 3.52 -22.90 -19.52
N PHE A 41 4.31 -21.98 -20.10
CA PHE A 41 5.44 -22.33 -20.94
C PHE A 41 6.78 -22.39 -20.18
N GLY A 42 6.94 -21.54 -19.15
CA GLY A 42 8.18 -21.47 -18.36
C GLY A 42 8.23 -22.45 -17.21
N PHE A 43 7.09 -22.70 -16.56
CA PHE A 43 6.98 -23.60 -15.40
C PHE A 43 6.22 -24.89 -15.71
N ALA A 44 5.81 -25.11 -16.96
CA ALA A 44 5.01 -26.26 -17.40
C ALA A 44 3.76 -26.50 -16.52
N PHE A 45 3.13 -25.42 -16.10
CA PHE A 45 1.93 -25.47 -15.25
C PHE A 45 0.76 -25.98 -16.09
N SER A 46 -0.08 -26.86 -15.52
CA SER A 46 -1.25 -27.36 -16.26
C SER A 46 -2.32 -26.28 -16.38
N VAL A 47 -3.09 -26.31 -17.48
CA VAL A 47 -4.16 -25.35 -17.74
C VAL A 47 -5.21 -25.35 -16.61
N ASP A 48 -5.55 -26.55 -16.10
CA ASP A 48 -6.50 -26.68 -14.99
C ASP A 48 -6.01 -26.00 -13.73
N ASN A 49 -4.76 -26.22 -13.35
CA ASN A 49 -4.14 -25.58 -12.19
C ASN A 49 -4.04 -24.05 -12.39
N LEU A 50 -3.78 -23.60 -13.62
CA LEU A 50 -3.77 -22.17 -13.93
C LEU A 50 -5.14 -21.54 -13.71
N PHE A 51 -6.21 -22.19 -14.21
CA PHE A 51 -7.58 -21.72 -14.03
C PHE A 51 -7.98 -21.67 -12.55
N TYR A 52 -7.68 -22.73 -11.79
CA TYR A 52 -7.95 -22.74 -10.33
C TYR A 52 -7.16 -21.65 -9.60
N SER A 53 -5.89 -21.46 -9.94
CA SER A 53 -5.06 -20.40 -9.34
C SER A 53 -5.59 -19.01 -9.66
N PHE A 54 -6.02 -18.78 -10.89
CA PHE A 54 -6.64 -17.51 -11.29
C PHE A 54 -7.94 -17.26 -10.52
N LEU A 55 -8.83 -18.23 -10.46
CA LEU A 55 -10.11 -18.13 -9.75
C LEU A 55 -9.88 -17.88 -8.25
N TYR A 56 -8.97 -18.62 -7.65
CA TYR A 56 -8.60 -18.45 -6.24
C TYR A 56 -8.02 -17.06 -5.96
N GLY A 57 -7.12 -16.58 -6.83
CA GLY A 57 -6.56 -15.23 -6.75
C GLY A 57 -7.63 -14.15 -6.88
N ALA A 58 -8.55 -14.31 -7.85
CA ALA A 58 -9.68 -13.39 -8.03
C ALA A 58 -10.62 -13.36 -6.82
N LEU A 59 -10.96 -14.51 -6.26
CA LEU A 59 -11.76 -14.59 -5.05
C LEU A 59 -11.07 -13.93 -3.85
N LYS A 60 -9.77 -14.15 -3.68
CA LYS A 60 -8.98 -13.47 -2.64
C LYS A 60 -8.85 -11.97 -2.86
N ALA A 61 -8.84 -11.50 -4.09
CA ALA A 61 -8.83 -10.07 -4.39
C ALA A 61 -10.18 -9.42 -4.06
N VAL A 62 -11.30 -10.10 -4.35
CA VAL A 62 -12.64 -9.59 -4.06
C VAL A 62 -12.95 -9.64 -2.56
N SER A 63 -12.64 -10.75 -1.92
CA SER A 63 -12.85 -10.92 -0.48
C SER A 63 -11.56 -11.42 0.18
N PRO A 64 -10.90 -10.66 1.03
CA PRO A 64 -11.35 -9.44 1.74
C PRO A 64 -10.92 -8.10 1.12
N ILE A 65 -9.97 -8.07 0.15
CA ILE A 65 -9.24 -6.84 -0.24
C ILE A 65 -10.20 -5.76 -0.76
N LEU A 66 -11.03 -6.09 -1.75
CA LEU A 66 -11.96 -5.12 -2.34
C LEU A 66 -12.99 -4.62 -1.32
N ILE A 67 -13.44 -5.48 -0.41
CA ILE A 67 -14.37 -5.09 0.66
C ILE A 67 -13.72 -4.07 1.60
N ILE A 68 -12.46 -4.28 2.00
CA ILE A 68 -11.72 -3.34 2.85
C ILE A 68 -11.60 -2.00 2.14
N ILE A 69 -11.22 -1.97 0.87
CA ILE A 69 -11.09 -0.74 0.07
C ILE A 69 -12.43 -0.01 -0.01
N LEU A 70 -13.52 -0.72 -0.32
CA LEU A 70 -14.86 -0.14 -0.39
C LEU A 70 -15.30 0.46 0.93
N MET A 71 -15.08 -0.25 2.05
CA MET A 71 -15.42 0.25 3.38
C MET A 71 -14.56 1.45 3.79
N ALA A 72 -13.28 1.46 3.43
CA ALA A 72 -12.40 2.61 3.66
C ALA A 72 -12.85 3.86 2.89
N ILE A 73 -13.17 3.70 1.59
CA ILE A 73 -13.72 4.79 0.77
C ILE A 73 -15.08 5.25 1.30
N PHE A 74 -15.93 4.33 1.72
CA PHE A 74 -17.22 4.65 2.32
C PHE A 74 -17.04 5.46 3.61
N SER A 75 -16.19 5.02 4.53
CA SER A 75 -15.91 5.71 5.78
C SER A 75 -15.34 7.12 5.53
N TYR A 76 -14.42 7.25 4.58
CA TYR A 76 -13.89 8.55 4.16
C TYR A 76 -14.98 9.49 3.63
N ASN A 77 -15.86 8.99 2.75
CA ASN A 77 -16.97 9.78 2.23
C ASN A 77 -17.97 10.19 3.33
N VAL A 78 -18.20 9.34 4.32
CA VAL A 78 -19.03 9.67 5.49
C VAL A 78 -18.37 10.82 6.28
N LEU A 79 -17.06 10.76 6.54
CA LEU A 79 -16.33 11.81 7.23
C LEU A 79 -16.39 13.16 6.48
N LEU A 80 -16.30 13.12 5.14
CA LEU A 80 -16.46 14.32 4.31
C LEU A 80 -17.87 14.89 4.38
N LYS A 81 -18.89 14.05 4.17
CA LYS A 81 -20.31 14.49 4.15
C LYS A 81 -20.82 14.97 5.52
N THR A 82 -20.26 14.45 6.60
CA THR A 82 -20.61 14.85 7.97
C THR A 82 -19.77 16.01 8.49
N GLU A 83 -18.90 16.57 7.67
CA GLU A 83 -17.94 17.65 8.02
C GLU A 83 -16.99 17.27 9.18
N LYS A 84 -16.96 16.01 9.60
CA LYS A 84 -16.08 15.52 10.66
C LYS A 84 -14.60 15.57 10.27
N MET A 85 -14.31 15.56 8.97
CA MET A 85 -12.96 15.79 8.46
C MET A 85 -12.40 17.15 8.89
N GLU A 86 -13.25 18.18 8.95
CA GLU A 86 -12.83 19.52 9.41
C GLU A 86 -12.46 19.50 10.90
N ILE A 87 -13.17 18.74 11.73
CA ILE A 87 -12.83 18.56 13.14
C ILE A 87 -11.47 17.88 13.29
N ILE A 88 -11.22 16.82 12.54
CA ILE A 88 -9.91 16.12 12.54
C ILE A 88 -8.80 17.10 12.16
N LYS A 89 -9.00 17.86 11.09
CA LYS A 89 -8.05 18.88 10.64
C LYS A 89 -7.75 19.92 11.75
N GLN A 90 -8.80 20.44 12.40
CA GLN A 90 -8.65 21.40 13.50
C GLN A 90 -7.88 20.79 14.68
N GLN A 91 -8.14 19.55 15.03
CA GLN A 91 -7.40 18.85 16.08
C GLN A 91 -5.90 18.76 15.75
N PHE A 92 -5.54 18.37 14.52
CA PHE A 92 -4.13 18.31 14.13
C PHE A 92 -3.46 19.68 14.12
N THR A 93 -4.15 20.72 13.67
CA THR A 93 -3.61 22.10 13.70
C THR A 93 -3.48 22.65 15.10
N SER A 94 -4.30 22.19 16.06
CA SER A 94 -4.21 22.60 17.47
C SER A 94 -3.00 21.98 18.20
N ILE A 95 -2.50 20.84 17.74
CA ILE A 95 -1.33 20.18 18.35
C ILE A 95 -0.05 20.98 18.06
N SER A 96 0.11 21.46 16.83
CA SER A 96 1.25 22.27 16.46
C SER A 96 0.92 23.18 15.26
N THR A 97 1.43 24.40 15.31
CA THR A 97 1.38 25.35 14.18
C THR A 97 2.60 25.19 13.26
N ASP A 98 3.61 24.44 13.68
CA ASP A 98 4.78 24.15 12.87
C ASP A 98 4.41 23.20 11.72
N LYS A 99 4.70 23.65 10.50
CA LYS A 99 4.36 22.91 9.28
C LYS A 99 5.06 21.55 9.18
N SER A 100 6.30 21.45 9.62
CA SER A 100 7.05 20.18 9.60
C SER A 100 6.45 19.18 10.58
N ILE A 101 6.08 19.64 11.78
CA ILE A 101 5.41 18.80 12.77
C ILE A 101 4.03 18.36 12.27
N GLN A 102 3.26 19.24 11.63
CA GLN A 102 1.97 18.89 11.02
C GLN A 102 2.13 17.80 9.96
N VAL A 103 3.14 17.90 9.10
CA VAL A 103 3.43 16.88 8.09
C VAL A 103 3.72 15.53 8.76
N LEU A 104 4.61 15.49 9.76
CA LEU A 104 4.94 14.26 10.47
C LEU A 104 3.73 13.63 11.17
N LEU A 105 2.96 14.45 11.89
CA LEU A 105 1.75 13.98 12.59
C LEU A 105 0.72 13.38 11.63
N LEU A 106 0.50 14.05 10.49
CA LEU A 106 -0.51 13.62 9.52
C LEU A 106 -0.03 12.41 8.69
N THR A 107 1.19 12.44 8.18
CA THR A 107 1.63 11.40 7.25
C THR A 107 2.13 10.16 7.98
N TRP A 108 2.93 10.32 9.00
CA TRP A 108 3.49 9.19 9.74
C TRP A 108 2.59 8.73 10.89
N GLY A 109 2.14 9.64 11.74
CA GLY A 109 1.27 9.30 12.88
C GLY A 109 -0.11 8.83 12.41
N PHE A 110 -0.88 9.73 11.81
CA PHE A 110 -2.24 9.41 11.36
C PHE A 110 -2.26 8.48 10.15
N GLY A 111 -1.37 8.70 9.17
CA GLY A 111 -1.21 7.81 8.02
C GLY A 111 -0.80 6.40 8.45
N GLY A 112 0.15 6.26 9.38
CA GLY A 112 0.54 4.97 9.95
C GLY A 112 -0.61 4.26 10.67
N LEU A 113 -1.43 5.00 11.42
CA LEU A 113 -2.63 4.45 12.04
C LEU A 113 -3.63 3.95 11.00
N LEU A 114 -3.89 4.73 9.95
CA LEU A 114 -4.77 4.32 8.85
C LEU A 114 -4.24 3.09 8.11
N GLU A 115 -2.93 3.02 7.87
CA GLU A 115 -2.30 1.85 7.24
C GLU A 115 -2.43 0.61 8.12
N ALA A 116 -2.20 0.74 9.42
CA ALA A 116 -2.36 -0.37 10.35
C ALA A 116 -3.80 -0.90 10.39
N MET A 117 -4.80 -0.02 10.28
CA MET A 117 -6.21 -0.40 10.33
C MET A 117 -6.73 -0.95 9.00
N ALA A 118 -6.47 -0.25 7.90
CA ALA A 118 -7.09 -0.52 6.60
C ALA A 118 -6.09 -0.89 5.50
N GLY A 119 -4.91 -0.29 5.48
CA GLY A 119 -3.95 -0.47 4.39
C GLY A 119 -4.47 0.02 3.04
N PHE A 120 -3.99 -0.61 1.96
CA PHE A 120 -4.49 -0.48 0.57
C PHE A 120 -4.61 0.96 0.03
N GLY A 121 -3.69 1.86 0.44
CA GLY A 121 -3.60 3.21 -0.13
C GLY A 121 -4.45 4.29 0.55
N THR A 122 -5.33 3.95 1.48
CA THR A 122 -6.10 4.93 2.26
C THR A 122 -5.19 5.82 3.10
N ALA A 123 -4.12 5.25 3.62
CA ALA A 123 -3.09 5.91 4.40
C ALA A 123 -2.26 6.93 3.61
N VAL A 124 -2.33 6.93 2.29
CA VAL A 124 -1.72 7.95 1.42
C VAL A 124 -2.73 9.01 1.05
N ALA A 125 -3.90 8.60 0.56
CA ALA A 125 -4.89 9.49 0.00
C ALA A 125 -5.47 10.47 1.05
N ILE A 126 -5.78 9.97 2.25
CA ILE A 126 -6.41 10.77 3.30
C ILE A 126 -5.44 11.80 3.89
N PRO A 127 -4.23 11.45 4.35
CA PRO A 127 -3.25 12.43 4.82
C PRO A 127 -2.87 13.45 3.76
N ALA A 128 -2.67 13.03 2.49
CA ALA A 128 -2.39 13.96 1.40
C ALA A 128 -3.53 14.97 1.19
N ALA A 129 -4.78 14.52 1.22
CA ALA A 129 -5.93 15.41 1.08
C ALA A 129 -6.02 16.42 2.25
N ILE A 130 -5.73 15.98 3.48
CA ILE A 130 -5.71 16.87 4.64
C ILE A 130 -4.58 17.90 4.50
N LEU A 131 -3.37 17.49 4.13
CA LEU A 131 -2.24 18.41 3.91
C LEU A 131 -2.56 19.46 2.83
N ILE A 132 -3.17 19.05 1.72
CA ILE A 132 -3.62 19.99 0.68
C ILE A 132 -4.62 21.00 1.25
N SER A 133 -5.56 20.56 2.06
CA SER A 133 -6.54 21.46 2.71
C SER A 133 -5.91 22.42 3.73
N LEU A 134 -4.72 22.08 4.27
CA LEU A 134 -3.91 22.94 5.11
C LEU A 134 -3.00 23.91 4.32
N GLY A 135 -3.07 23.88 2.98
CA GLY A 135 -2.33 24.78 2.09
C GLY A 135 -0.99 24.26 1.61
N PHE A 136 -0.66 22.97 1.83
CA PHE A 136 0.53 22.36 1.25
C PHE A 136 0.33 22.07 -0.25
N LYS A 137 1.42 22.11 -1.01
CA LYS A 137 1.40 21.80 -2.46
C LYS A 137 0.95 20.36 -2.70
N PRO A 138 0.06 20.09 -3.68
CA PRO A 138 -0.45 18.73 -3.93
C PRO A 138 0.63 17.68 -4.18
N ILE A 139 1.65 18.01 -4.99
CA ILE A 139 2.76 17.10 -5.29
C ILE A 139 3.55 16.78 -4.02
N PHE A 140 3.90 17.78 -3.22
CA PHE A 140 4.59 17.58 -1.94
C PHE A 140 3.76 16.69 -1.01
N SER A 141 2.47 16.99 -0.85
CA SER A 141 1.55 16.24 0.02
C SER A 141 1.46 14.76 -0.38
N ALA A 142 1.32 14.50 -1.67
CA ALA A 142 1.29 13.14 -2.19
C ALA A 142 2.63 12.40 -1.98
N THR A 143 3.75 13.07 -2.28
CA THR A 143 5.09 12.47 -2.17
C THR A 143 5.42 12.12 -0.73
N VAL A 144 5.23 13.05 0.22
CA VAL A 144 5.56 12.79 1.63
C VAL A 144 4.64 11.74 2.24
N SER A 145 3.35 11.70 1.85
CA SER A 145 2.42 10.64 2.29
C SER A 145 2.82 9.27 1.75
N LEU A 146 3.30 9.18 0.50
CA LEU A 146 3.81 7.93 -0.08
C LEU A 146 5.07 7.44 0.64
N ILE A 147 6.03 8.35 0.92
CA ILE A 147 7.26 8.00 1.62
C ILE A 147 6.94 7.49 3.03
N ALA A 148 6.09 8.21 3.77
CA ALA A 148 5.67 7.81 5.10
C ALA A 148 4.95 6.45 5.11
N ASN A 149 4.08 6.23 4.12
CA ASN A 149 3.35 4.96 3.97
C ASN A 149 4.26 3.78 3.69
N SER A 150 5.37 3.98 2.95
CA SER A 150 6.31 2.90 2.62
C SER A 150 6.88 2.20 3.86
N VAL A 151 7.00 2.91 4.97
CA VAL A 151 7.45 2.35 6.25
C VAL A 151 6.35 1.54 6.92
N ALA A 152 5.12 2.03 6.89
CA ALA A 152 3.99 1.40 7.58
C ALA A 152 3.43 0.18 6.82
N THR A 153 3.65 0.09 5.51
CA THR A 153 3.06 -0.92 4.62
C THR A 153 3.37 -2.36 5.04
N ALA A 154 4.56 -2.62 5.60
CA ALA A 154 4.92 -3.96 6.07
C ALA A 154 3.99 -4.49 7.16
N PHE A 155 3.39 -3.60 7.95
CA PHE A 155 2.47 -3.91 9.04
C PHE A 155 1.03 -3.46 8.75
N GLY A 156 0.75 -3.08 7.50
CA GLY A 156 -0.57 -2.66 7.05
C GLY A 156 -1.63 -3.76 7.21
N ALA A 157 -2.89 -3.34 7.27
CA ALA A 157 -4.04 -4.24 7.43
C ALA A 157 -3.81 -5.28 8.55
N ILE A 158 -3.49 -4.80 9.75
CA ILE A 158 -3.28 -5.61 10.97
C ILE A 158 -2.10 -6.59 10.82
N GLY A 159 -1.03 -6.16 10.12
CA GLY A 159 0.18 -6.97 9.94
C GLY A 159 0.05 -8.13 8.95
N THR A 160 -0.99 -8.11 8.11
CA THR A 160 -1.23 -9.16 7.10
C THR A 160 0.00 -9.51 6.26
N PRO A 161 0.83 -8.55 5.76
CA PRO A 161 2.00 -8.89 4.96
C PRO A 161 3.00 -9.78 5.70
N VAL A 162 3.31 -9.46 6.96
CA VAL A 162 4.25 -10.26 7.77
C VAL A 162 3.65 -11.62 8.14
N LEU A 163 2.35 -11.67 8.44
CA LEU A 163 1.66 -12.94 8.73
C LEU A 163 1.63 -13.88 7.52
N VAL A 164 1.38 -13.34 6.33
CA VAL A 164 1.44 -14.14 5.09
C VAL A 164 2.86 -14.60 4.82
N LEU A 165 3.86 -13.72 4.97
CA LEU A 165 5.27 -14.10 4.80
C LEU A 165 5.67 -15.21 5.75
N ALA A 166 5.29 -15.13 7.02
CA ALA A 166 5.56 -16.17 8.01
C ALA A 166 4.96 -17.52 7.61
N LYS A 167 3.71 -17.50 7.13
CA LYS A 167 3.02 -18.71 6.67
C LYS A 167 3.68 -19.34 5.43
N GLU A 168 4.08 -18.53 4.46
CA GLU A 168 4.69 -19.03 3.22
C GLU A 168 6.13 -19.51 3.42
N THR A 169 6.84 -18.93 4.40
CA THR A 169 8.26 -19.29 4.69
C THR A 169 8.42 -20.31 5.83
N ASN A 170 7.35 -20.60 6.58
CA ASN A 170 7.37 -21.37 7.82
C ASN A 170 8.35 -20.80 8.88
N LEU A 171 8.58 -19.49 8.87
CA LEU A 171 9.40 -18.80 9.85
C LEU A 171 8.51 -18.21 10.97
N ASP A 172 9.13 -18.02 12.14
CA ASP A 172 8.43 -17.42 13.28
C ASP A 172 8.03 -15.97 13.00
N VAL A 173 6.78 -15.63 13.31
CA VAL A 173 6.19 -14.29 13.07
C VAL A 173 6.94 -13.22 13.85
N LEU A 174 7.32 -13.50 15.10
CA LEU A 174 8.02 -12.52 15.93
C LEU A 174 9.42 -12.23 15.40
N HIS A 175 10.12 -13.27 14.98
CA HIS A 175 11.44 -13.13 14.37
C HIS A 175 11.39 -12.32 13.07
N LEU A 176 10.42 -12.61 12.21
CA LEU A 176 10.22 -11.86 10.95
C LEU A 176 9.86 -10.40 11.21
N SER A 177 8.89 -10.14 12.08
CA SER A 177 8.47 -8.77 12.39
C SER A 177 9.60 -7.94 13.00
N THR A 178 10.40 -8.52 13.89
CA THR A 178 11.57 -7.85 14.46
C THR A 178 12.59 -7.48 13.38
N ASN A 179 12.91 -8.41 12.47
CA ASN A 179 13.84 -8.14 11.37
C ASN A 179 13.30 -7.07 10.41
N VAL A 180 12.00 -7.09 10.08
CA VAL A 180 11.36 -6.06 9.25
C VAL A 180 11.46 -4.69 9.91
N VAL A 181 11.15 -4.57 11.21
CA VAL A 181 11.30 -3.30 11.95
C VAL A 181 12.75 -2.81 11.93
N LEU A 182 13.72 -3.69 12.17
CA LEU A 182 15.15 -3.32 12.14
C LEU A 182 15.58 -2.83 10.75
N GLN A 183 15.16 -3.49 9.69
CA GLN A 183 15.47 -3.10 8.31
C GLN A 183 14.80 -1.76 7.93
N LEU A 184 13.57 -1.53 8.37
CA LEU A 184 12.84 -0.29 8.11
C LEU A 184 13.26 0.87 9.01
N SER A 185 14.00 0.62 10.10
CA SER A 185 14.40 1.66 11.06
C SER A 185 15.16 2.82 10.40
N VAL A 186 15.99 2.53 9.40
CA VAL A 186 16.73 3.56 8.64
C VAL A 186 15.76 4.48 7.87
N LEU A 187 14.71 3.91 7.25
CA LEU A 187 13.67 4.68 6.57
C LEU A 187 12.83 5.49 7.55
N MET A 188 12.52 4.92 8.72
CA MET A 188 11.81 5.63 9.79
C MET A 188 12.58 6.88 10.23
N LEU A 189 13.87 6.75 10.45
CA LEU A 189 14.72 7.88 10.84
C LEU A 189 14.88 8.91 9.72
N SER A 190 14.86 8.51 8.45
CA SER A 190 14.98 9.44 7.32
C SER A 190 13.78 10.38 7.20
N LEU A 191 12.60 9.97 7.65
CA LEU A 191 11.40 10.82 7.65
C LEU A 191 11.51 12.05 8.57
N ILE A 192 12.38 11.97 9.59
CA ILE A 192 12.61 13.09 10.52
C ILE A 192 13.30 14.26 9.81
N HIS A 193 13.95 14.03 8.66
CA HIS A 193 14.67 15.04 7.90
C HIS A 193 13.88 15.64 6.73
N ILE A 194 12.60 15.26 6.55
CA ILE A 194 11.70 15.85 5.55
C ILE A 194 10.98 17.07 6.12
#